data_be297fb5a6f5eb4a1296a6a7f1e3d651
#
_entry.id   be297fb5a6f5eb4a1296a6a7f1e3d651
#
_cell.length_a   1.000
_cell.length_b   1.000
_cell.length_c   1.000
_cell.angle_alpha   90.00
_cell.angle_beta   90.00
_cell.angle_gamma   90.00
#
_symmetry.space_group_name_H-M   'P 1'
#
loop_
_entity.id
_entity.type
_entity.pdbx_description
1 polymer ?
#
loop_
_entity_poly.entity_id
_entity_poly.type
_entity_poly.pdbx_seq_one_letter_code
_entity_poly.pdbx_strand_id
1 'polypeptide(L)'
;DLRSEKSLAWVAEQNERTIRELFPSSSPIENEPLHAELLEVFDDKNRVPTVSVRGDFLYNFWQDEDHVKGIWRRTTWEEYKKKDPKWETVLDIDALAEREGKSWVYKGARFLCYGAGEYRRADGWVRSLSEGGTDACEVREFDAMEKKWVTENPFYIPNSKHTVCWVD
;
A
#
# COMPACT_ATOMS: atom_id res chain seq x y z
N ASP A 1 5.83 -25.16 13.00
CA ASP A 1 5.24 -24.41 11.88
C ASP A 1 4.51 -23.19 12.42
N LEU A 2 4.92 -21.98 11.95
CA LEU A 2 4.36 -20.70 12.40
C LEU A 2 2.87 -20.52 12.06
N ARG A 3 2.36 -21.27 11.09
CA ARG A 3 0.96 -21.24 10.65
C ARG A 3 0.17 -22.48 11.06
N SER A 4 0.68 -23.29 11.99
CA SER A 4 -0.08 -24.40 12.52
C SER A 4 -1.28 -23.90 13.36
N GLU A 5 -2.35 -24.68 13.41
CA GLU A 5 -3.52 -24.36 14.24
C GLU A 5 -3.13 -24.07 15.70
N LYS A 6 -2.19 -24.85 16.24
CA LYS A 6 -1.68 -24.65 17.60
C LYS A 6 -1.01 -23.30 17.79
N SER A 7 -0.20 -22.85 16.80
CA SER A 7 0.47 -21.55 16.87
C SER A 7 -0.52 -20.40 16.74
N LEU A 8 -1.49 -20.54 15.86
CA LEU A 8 -2.53 -19.53 15.65
C LEU A 8 -3.48 -19.43 16.86
N ALA A 9 -3.86 -20.58 17.47
CA ALA A 9 -4.66 -20.59 18.70
C ALA A 9 -3.92 -19.90 19.85
N TRP A 10 -2.63 -20.17 20.01
CA TRP A 10 -1.83 -19.48 21.02
C TRP A 10 -1.78 -17.97 20.80
N VAL A 11 -1.60 -17.51 19.55
CA VAL A 11 -1.64 -16.06 19.21
C VAL A 11 -2.98 -15.45 19.57
N ALA A 12 -4.09 -16.12 19.23
CA ALA A 12 -5.42 -15.64 19.54
C ALA A 12 -5.62 -15.49 21.06
N GLU A 13 -5.21 -16.51 21.85
CA GLU A 13 -5.27 -16.46 23.31
C GLU A 13 -4.45 -15.27 23.88
N GLN A 14 -3.23 -15.03 23.36
CA GLN A 14 -2.41 -13.90 23.82
C GLN A 14 -3.05 -12.56 23.46
N ASN A 15 -3.66 -12.44 22.27
CA ASN A 15 -4.36 -11.23 21.86
C ASN A 15 -5.57 -10.95 22.76
N GLU A 16 -6.39 -11.96 23.03
CA GLU A 16 -7.53 -11.82 23.96
C GLU A 16 -7.09 -11.41 25.37
N ARG A 17 -6.00 -12.01 25.85
CA ARG A 17 -5.41 -11.64 27.13
C ARG A 17 -4.97 -10.17 27.13
N THR A 18 -4.28 -9.73 26.10
CA THR A 18 -3.80 -8.36 25.96
C THR A 18 -4.96 -7.36 25.95
N ILE A 19 -6.01 -7.62 25.18
CA ILE A 19 -7.20 -6.76 25.11
C ILE A 19 -7.85 -6.69 26.51
N ARG A 20 -8.03 -7.81 27.19
CA ARG A 20 -8.65 -7.85 28.53
C ARG A 20 -7.83 -7.13 29.58
N GLU A 21 -6.50 -7.18 29.50
CA GLU A 21 -5.61 -6.53 30.48
C GLU A 21 -5.46 -5.02 30.23
N LEU A 22 -5.38 -4.62 28.96
CA LEU A 22 -5.16 -3.20 28.60
C LEU A 22 -6.46 -2.42 28.42
N PHE A 23 -7.52 -3.08 28.00
CA PHE A 23 -8.82 -2.48 27.67
C PHE A 23 -9.98 -3.20 28.35
N PRO A 24 -9.99 -3.28 29.70
CA PRO A 24 -10.95 -4.10 30.44
C PRO A 24 -12.43 -3.70 30.23
N SER A 25 -12.66 -2.46 29.85
CA SER A 25 -14.01 -1.91 29.61
C SER A 25 -14.45 -1.94 28.14
N SER A 26 -13.55 -2.35 27.24
CA SER A 26 -13.75 -2.25 25.80
C SER A 26 -13.58 -3.63 25.14
N SER A 27 -14.63 -4.42 25.17
CA SER A 27 -14.65 -5.72 24.48
C SER A 27 -15.91 -5.79 23.62
N PRO A 28 -15.79 -5.85 22.29
CA PRO A 28 -14.54 -5.86 21.49
C PRO A 28 -13.80 -4.51 21.48
N ILE A 29 -12.56 -4.51 21.00
CA ILE A 29 -11.66 -3.33 21.02
C ILE A 29 -12.21 -2.12 20.25
N GLU A 30 -13.07 -2.38 19.26
CA GLU A 30 -13.75 -1.36 18.47
C GLU A 30 -14.67 -0.45 19.32
N ASN A 31 -15.04 -0.90 20.54
CA ASN A 31 -15.80 -0.11 21.50
C ASN A 31 -14.92 0.87 22.30
N GLU A 32 -13.60 0.79 22.15
CA GLU A 32 -12.68 1.73 22.79
C GLU A 32 -12.82 3.13 22.16
N PRO A 33 -13.12 4.18 22.92
CA PRO A 33 -13.31 5.53 22.37
C PRO A 33 -12.10 6.01 21.55
N LEU A 34 -10.88 5.70 21.98
CA LEU A 34 -9.65 6.04 21.25
C LEU A 34 -9.59 5.38 19.86
N HIS A 35 -10.18 4.17 19.70
CA HIS A 35 -10.24 3.51 18.39
C HIS A 35 -11.04 4.36 17.38
N ALA A 36 -12.20 4.86 17.78
CA ALA A 36 -13.03 5.72 16.93
C ALA A 36 -12.34 7.06 16.61
N GLU A 37 -11.70 7.68 17.61
CA GLU A 37 -10.94 8.92 17.40
C GLU A 37 -9.78 8.73 16.42
N LEU A 38 -9.03 7.64 16.54
CA LEU A 38 -7.93 7.33 15.63
C LEU A 38 -8.43 7.03 14.22
N LEU A 39 -9.53 6.30 14.10
CA LEU A 39 -10.13 5.98 12.81
C LEU A 39 -10.58 7.25 12.08
N GLU A 40 -11.23 8.19 12.79
CA GLU A 40 -11.62 9.49 12.24
C GLU A 40 -10.39 10.26 11.68
N VAL A 41 -9.26 10.24 12.41
CA VAL A 41 -8.03 10.87 11.93
C VAL A 41 -7.47 10.18 10.68
N PHE A 42 -7.49 8.84 10.65
CA PHE A 42 -6.96 8.09 9.50
C PHE A 42 -7.86 8.19 8.27
N ASP A 43 -9.16 8.34 8.45
CA ASP A 43 -10.13 8.45 7.35
C ASP A 43 -10.39 9.90 6.91
N ASP A 44 -9.81 10.90 7.61
CA ASP A 44 -10.00 12.31 7.25
C ASP A 44 -9.55 12.60 5.82
N LYS A 45 -10.50 12.95 4.96
CA LYS A 45 -10.29 13.28 3.55
C LYS A 45 -9.58 14.63 3.34
N ASN A 46 -9.48 15.47 4.38
CA ASN A 46 -8.80 16.77 4.34
C ASN A 46 -7.30 16.68 4.63
N ARG A 47 -6.77 15.49 4.88
CA ARG A 47 -5.31 15.30 5.07
C ARG A 47 -4.55 15.79 3.85
N VAL A 48 -3.42 16.47 4.09
CA VAL A 48 -2.52 16.89 3.00
C VAL A 48 -1.84 15.66 2.37
N PRO A 49 -2.08 15.36 1.08
CA PRO A 49 -1.45 14.22 0.43
C PRO A 49 0.07 14.40 0.33
N THR A 50 0.86 13.53 0.98
CA THR A 50 2.31 13.47 0.77
C THR A 50 2.59 12.97 -0.64
N VAL A 51 3.38 13.70 -1.41
CA VAL A 51 3.64 13.39 -2.81
C VAL A 51 5.11 13.10 -3.10
N SER A 52 5.35 12.25 -4.09
CA SER A 52 6.65 12.01 -4.71
C SER A 52 6.63 12.50 -6.15
N VAL A 53 7.58 13.36 -6.51
CA VAL A 53 7.71 13.88 -7.89
C VAL A 53 8.36 12.83 -8.77
N ARG A 54 7.74 12.51 -9.92
CA ARG A 54 8.31 11.63 -10.93
C ARG A 54 7.90 12.14 -12.32
N GLY A 55 8.88 12.58 -13.10
CA GLY A 55 8.60 13.24 -14.37
C GLY A 55 7.65 14.43 -14.19
N ASP A 56 6.60 14.46 -14.97
CA ASP A 56 5.59 15.53 -14.97
C ASP A 56 4.48 15.32 -13.93
N PHE A 57 4.54 14.24 -13.15
CA PHE A 57 3.50 13.86 -12.20
C PHE A 57 3.96 13.85 -10.75
N LEU A 58 3.00 14.11 -9.89
CA LEU A 58 3.06 13.94 -8.44
C LEU A 58 2.31 12.67 -8.07
N TYR A 59 2.98 11.73 -7.44
CA TYR A 59 2.40 10.45 -7.02
C TYR A 59 2.16 10.41 -5.53
N ASN A 60 1.03 9.82 -5.14
CA ASN A 60 0.60 9.67 -3.76
C ASN A 60 0.00 8.27 -3.55
N PHE A 61 0.29 7.64 -2.42
CA PHE A 61 -0.45 6.50 -1.93
C PHE A 61 -1.49 6.99 -0.93
N TRP A 62 -2.74 6.61 -1.13
CA TRP A 62 -3.87 7.10 -0.36
C TRP A 62 -4.70 5.95 0.18
N GLN A 63 -5.10 6.07 1.44
CA GLN A 63 -6.03 5.17 2.12
C GLN A 63 -7.10 6.01 2.80
N ASP A 64 -8.33 5.54 2.75
CA ASP A 64 -9.50 6.10 3.43
C ASP A 64 -10.56 4.99 3.60
N GLU A 65 -11.76 5.35 4.04
CA GLU A 65 -12.89 4.43 4.20
C GLU A 65 -13.30 3.71 2.91
N ASP A 66 -13.12 4.36 1.74
CA ASP A 66 -13.46 3.81 0.42
C ASP A 66 -12.34 2.94 -0.16
N HIS A 67 -11.09 3.14 0.29
CA HIS A 67 -9.87 2.48 -0.20
C HIS A 67 -9.04 1.95 0.97
N VAL A 68 -9.55 0.92 1.63
CA VAL A 68 -8.96 0.36 2.87
C VAL A 68 -7.57 -0.22 2.63
N LYS A 69 -7.37 -0.90 1.49
CA LYS A 69 -6.05 -1.41 1.07
C LYS A 69 -5.22 -0.35 0.36
N GLY A 70 -5.88 0.70 -0.10
CA GLY A 70 -5.30 1.90 -0.67
C GLY A 70 -5.22 1.94 -2.18
N ILE A 71 -5.13 3.15 -2.67
CA ILE A 71 -4.92 3.45 -4.08
C ILE A 71 -3.60 4.18 -4.29
N TRP A 72 -2.95 3.86 -5.36
CA TRP A 72 -1.85 4.63 -5.89
C TRP A 72 -2.38 5.55 -6.96
N ARG A 73 -2.21 6.87 -6.77
CA ARG A 73 -2.77 7.91 -7.61
C ARG A 73 -1.74 8.95 -8.01
N ARG A 74 -2.00 9.70 -9.06
CA ARG A 74 -1.13 10.77 -9.54
C ARG A 74 -1.93 12.02 -9.90
N THR A 75 -1.25 13.15 -9.91
CA THR A 75 -1.79 14.42 -10.38
C THR A 75 -0.69 15.27 -10.99
N THR A 76 -1.01 16.40 -11.61
CA THR A 76 -0.03 17.38 -12.10
C THR A 76 0.26 18.44 -11.05
N TRP A 77 1.34 19.24 -11.24
CA TRP A 77 1.66 20.37 -10.39
C TRP A 77 0.55 21.43 -10.38
N GLU A 78 -0.08 21.67 -11.52
CA GLU A 78 -1.15 22.64 -11.67
C GLU A 78 -2.41 22.22 -10.91
N GLU A 79 -2.74 20.93 -10.95
CA GLU A 79 -3.85 20.38 -10.18
C GLU A 79 -3.57 20.37 -8.68
N TYR A 80 -2.37 19.96 -8.28
CA TYR A 80 -2.00 19.83 -6.86
C TYR A 80 -2.07 21.16 -6.09
N LYS A 81 -1.87 22.29 -6.78
CA LYS A 81 -1.97 23.65 -6.18
C LYS A 81 -3.41 24.10 -5.94
N LYS A 82 -4.40 23.40 -6.49
CA LYS A 82 -5.80 23.75 -6.30
C LYS A 82 -6.31 23.33 -4.92
N LYS A 83 -7.34 23.97 -4.45
CA LYS A 83 -7.99 23.61 -3.18
C LYS A 83 -8.56 22.19 -3.21
N ASP A 84 -9.04 21.76 -4.39
CA ASP A 84 -9.60 20.44 -4.64
C ASP A 84 -8.91 19.83 -5.88
N PRO A 85 -7.74 19.20 -5.70
CA PRO A 85 -6.97 18.65 -6.80
C PRO A 85 -7.62 17.39 -7.36
N LYS A 86 -7.65 17.27 -8.68
CA LYS A 86 -8.08 16.05 -9.35
C LYS A 86 -6.95 15.02 -9.38
N TRP A 87 -7.28 13.83 -8.93
CA TRP A 87 -6.36 12.69 -8.89
C TRP A 87 -6.75 11.64 -9.93
N GLU A 88 -5.77 11.09 -10.62
CA GLU A 88 -5.91 9.96 -11.51
C GLU A 88 -5.44 8.69 -10.79
N THR A 89 -6.31 7.68 -10.67
CA THR A 89 -5.92 6.38 -10.11
C THR A 89 -4.98 5.65 -11.06
N VAL A 90 -3.85 5.24 -10.53
CA VAL A 90 -2.80 4.47 -11.24
C VAL A 90 -2.92 2.99 -10.93
N LEU A 91 -3.09 2.64 -9.66
CA LEU A 91 -3.28 1.26 -9.22
C LEU A 91 -4.18 1.24 -7.98
N ASP A 92 -5.25 0.46 -8.05
CA ASP A 92 -6.17 0.20 -6.97
C ASP A 92 -5.84 -1.16 -6.33
N ILE A 93 -5.45 -1.15 -5.05
CA ILE A 93 -5.06 -2.37 -4.32
C ILE A 93 -6.29 -3.15 -3.85
N ASP A 94 -7.41 -2.47 -3.55
CA ASP A 94 -8.66 -3.12 -3.18
C ASP A 94 -9.22 -3.92 -4.36
N ALA A 95 -9.30 -3.30 -5.53
CA ALA A 95 -9.72 -3.95 -6.78
C ALA A 95 -8.75 -5.09 -7.21
N LEU A 96 -7.44 -4.91 -6.99
CA LEU A 96 -6.45 -5.95 -7.25
C LEU A 96 -6.67 -7.16 -6.32
N ALA A 97 -6.88 -6.90 -5.05
CA ALA A 97 -7.10 -7.93 -4.03
C ALA A 97 -8.37 -8.75 -4.31
N GLU A 98 -9.45 -8.08 -4.68
CA GLU A 98 -10.71 -8.71 -5.07
C GLU A 98 -10.54 -9.60 -6.30
N ARG A 99 -9.94 -9.07 -7.37
CA ARG A 99 -9.71 -9.79 -8.62
C ARG A 99 -8.86 -11.06 -8.45
N GLU A 100 -7.86 -11.01 -7.56
CA GLU A 100 -6.93 -12.12 -7.34
C GLU A 100 -7.33 -13.02 -6.16
N GLY A 101 -8.37 -12.68 -5.39
CA GLY A 101 -8.80 -13.42 -4.21
C GLY A 101 -7.74 -13.44 -3.10
N LYS A 102 -6.93 -12.39 -2.98
CA LYS A 102 -5.82 -12.27 -2.05
C LYS A 102 -5.93 -11.05 -1.16
N SER A 103 -5.40 -11.14 0.06
CA SER A 103 -5.34 -10.00 0.98
C SER A 103 -4.05 -9.20 0.75
N TRP A 104 -4.00 -8.46 -0.36
CA TRP A 104 -2.82 -7.65 -0.68
C TRP A 104 -2.64 -6.47 0.27
N VAL A 105 -1.39 -6.26 0.69
CA VAL A 105 -0.90 -5.08 1.39
C VAL A 105 0.24 -4.49 0.57
N TYR A 106 0.12 -3.22 0.23
CA TYR A 106 1.16 -2.49 -0.50
C TYR A 106 2.37 -2.22 0.40
N LYS A 107 3.55 -2.66 0.01
CA LYS A 107 4.82 -2.50 0.75
C LYS A 107 5.77 -1.47 0.11
N GLY A 108 5.36 -0.86 -0.97
CA GLY A 108 6.16 0.16 -1.64
C GLY A 108 6.41 -0.09 -3.11
N ALA A 109 7.10 0.86 -3.73
CA ALA A 109 7.56 0.76 -5.11
C ALA A 109 9.01 1.22 -5.24
N ARG A 110 9.72 0.65 -6.21
CA ARG A 110 11.01 1.14 -6.67
C ARG A 110 10.89 1.62 -8.11
N PHE A 111 11.31 2.82 -8.34
CA PHE A 111 11.29 3.46 -9.66
C PHE A 111 12.56 3.13 -10.41
N LEU A 112 12.46 2.92 -11.70
CA LEU A 112 13.61 2.94 -12.58
C LEU A 112 14.04 4.40 -12.76
N CYS A 113 15.21 4.73 -12.24
CA CYS A 113 15.83 6.06 -12.42
C CYS A 113 16.92 5.90 -13.48
N TYR A 114 16.73 6.44 -14.68
CA TYR A 114 17.82 6.55 -15.64
C TYR A 114 18.65 7.80 -15.34
N GLY A 115 19.92 7.61 -14.93
CA GLY A 115 20.99 8.62 -14.85
C GLY A 115 20.71 9.92 -14.10
N ALA A 116 21.75 10.60 -13.66
CA ALA A 116 21.66 11.91 -13.05
C ALA A 116 21.21 12.97 -14.07
N GLY A 117 19.93 13.28 -14.10
CA GLY A 117 19.37 14.40 -14.89
C GLY A 117 18.18 14.09 -15.80
N GLU A 118 17.87 12.84 -16.11
CA GLU A 118 16.73 12.50 -16.94
C GLU A 118 15.66 11.71 -16.17
N TYR A 119 14.87 12.40 -15.35
CA TYR A 119 13.63 11.84 -14.75
C TYR A 119 12.52 11.60 -15.80
N ARG A 120 12.87 11.47 -17.09
CA ARG A 120 11.93 11.57 -18.22
C ARG A 120 11.21 10.26 -18.56
N ARG A 121 11.55 9.13 -17.93
CA ARG A 121 10.79 7.88 -18.12
C ARG A 121 10.53 7.21 -16.78
N ALA A 122 9.37 7.49 -16.21
CA ALA A 122 8.83 6.78 -15.06
C ALA A 122 8.09 5.49 -15.50
N ASP A 123 8.56 4.82 -16.55
CA ASP A 123 7.83 3.76 -17.23
C ASP A 123 7.93 2.43 -16.47
N GLY A 124 9.07 2.15 -15.87
CA GLY A 124 9.31 0.90 -15.15
C GLY A 124 9.22 1.06 -13.64
N TRP A 125 8.29 0.37 -13.03
CA TRP A 125 8.12 0.32 -11.58
C TRP A 125 8.05 -1.12 -11.13
N VAL A 126 8.78 -1.45 -10.07
CA VAL A 126 8.55 -2.71 -9.37
C VAL A 126 7.74 -2.44 -8.11
N ARG A 127 6.69 -3.22 -7.94
CA ARG A 127 5.75 -3.14 -6.83
C ARG A 127 5.95 -4.30 -5.88
N SER A 128 6.09 -3.99 -4.61
CA SER A 128 6.14 -5.00 -3.55
C SER A 128 4.76 -5.14 -2.93
N LEU A 129 4.19 -6.34 -3.02
CA LEU A 129 2.90 -6.72 -2.48
C LEU A 129 3.09 -7.85 -1.47
N SER A 130 2.55 -7.70 -0.28
CA SER A 130 2.58 -8.73 0.76
C SER A 130 1.18 -9.30 0.95
N GLU A 131 1.07 -10.61 0.98
CA GLU A 131 -0.18 -11.27 1.32
C GLU A 131 -0.38 -11.28 2.84
N GLY A 132 -1.47 -10.64 3.31
CA GLY A 132 -1.78 -10.51 4.73
C GLY A 132 -0.81 -9.65 5.53
N GLY A 133 0.02 -8.80 4.89
CA GLY A 133 0.90 -7.86 5.56
C GLY A 133 2.18 -8.48 6.16
N THR A 134 2.53 -9.71 5.82
CA THR A 134 3.76 -10.38 6.29
C THR A 134 5.03 -9.67 5.83
N ASP A 135 6.21 -10.07 6.37
CA ASP A 135 7.51 -9.56 5.93
C ASP A 135 7.90 -10.03 4.52
N ALA A 136 7.32 -11.13 4.07
CA ALA A 136 7.55 -11.62 2.72
C ALA A 136 6.69 -10.84 1.72
N CYS A 137 7.28 -10.53 0.57
CA CYS A 137 6.63 -9.79 -0.50
C CYS A 137 6.80 -10.51 -1.83
N GLU A 138 5.83 -10.34 -2.69
CA GLU A 138 5.92 -10.61 -4.11
C GLU A 138 6.25 -9.30 -4.84
N VAL A 139 7.16 -9.35 -5.81
CA VAL A 139 7.52 -8.17 -6.62
C VAL A 139 7.09 -8.37 -8.05
N ARG A 140 6.37 -7.40 -8.58
CA ARG A 140 5.88 -7.38 -9.96
C ARG A 140 6.24 -6.08 -10.65
N GLU A 141 6.56 -6.17 -11.93
CA GLU A 141 6.78 -4.99 -12.77
C GLU A 141 5.45 -4.39 -13.23
N PHE A 142 5.35 -3.08 -13.13
CA PHE A 142 4.14 -2.31 -13.44
C PHE A 142 4.50 -1.07 -14.25
N ASP A 143 3.85 -0.88 -15.37
CA ASP A 143 3.94 0.34 -16.16
C ASP A 143 2.98 1.39 -15.60
N ALA A 144 3.53 2.44 -15.01
CA ALA A 144 2.74 3.50 -14.40
C ALA A 144 2.13 4.47 -15.40
N MET A 145 2.69 4.56 -16.60
CA MET A 145 2.14 5.42 -17.66
C MET A 145 0.92 4.77 -18.30
N GLU A 146 1.05 3.50 -18.64
CA GLU A 146 -0.02 2.67 -19.22
C GLU A 146 -0.98 2.12 -18.15
N LYS A 147 -0.63 2.25 -16.88
CA LYS A 147 -1.40 1.77 -15.70
C LYS A 147 -1.72 0.27 -15.77
N LYS A 148 -0.75 -0.53 -16.18
CA LYS A 148 -0.91 -1.98 -16.34
C LYS A 148 0.31 -2.77 -15.87
N TRP A 149 0.09 -4.03 -15.54
CA TRP A 149 1.17 -4.98 -15.28
C TRP A 149 1.91 -5.30 -16.58
N VAL A 150 3.24 -5.33 -16.50
CA VAL A 150 4.07 -5.79 -17.62
C VAL A 150 3.85 -7.29 -17.81
N THR A 151 3.55 -7.73 -19.02
CA THR A 151 3.26 -9.14 -19.35
C THR A 151 4.32 -9.78 -20.24
N GLU A 152 5.11 -8.98 -20.96
CA GLU A 152 6.19 -9.46 -21.82
C GLU A 152 7.52 -9.37 -21.07
N ASN A 153 8.09 -10.52 -20.73
CA ASN A 153 9.33 -10.66 -19.95
C ASN A 153 9.37 -9.77 -18.68
N PRO A 154 8.34 -9.81 -17.82
CA PRO A 154 8.27 -8.94 -16.67
C PRO A 154 9.34 -9.29 -15.65
N PHE A 155 9.84 -8.29 -14.94
CA PHE A 155 10.58 -8.56 -13.71
C PHE A 155 9.61 -9.08 -12.65
N TYR A 156 9.93 -10.25 -12.09
CA TYR A 156 9.09 -10.91 -11.09
C TYR A 156 9.94 -11.60 -10.03
N ILE A 157 9.60 -11.37 -8.77
CA ILE A 157 10.14 -12.15 -7.64
C ILE A 157 8.97 -12.78 -6.89
N PRO A 158 8.96 -14.11 -6.71
CA PRO A 158 7.93 -14.78 -5.93
C PRO A 158 8.00 -14.39 -4.45
N ASN A 159 6.92 -14.65 -3.72
CA ASN A 159 6.79 -14.30 -2.32
C ASN A 159 7.98 -14.78 -1.48
N SER A 160 8.82 -13.86 -1.05
CA SER A 160 10.05 -14.09 -0.29
C SER A 160 10.48 -12.83 0.46
N LYS A 161 11.45 -12.97 1.38
CA LYS A 161 12.10 -11.83 2.03
C LYS A 161 13.28 -11.37 1.17
N HIS A 162 13.20 -10.16 0.65
CA HIS A 162 14.23 -9.59 -0.24
C HIS A 162 14.23 -8.06 -0.21
N THR A 163 15.26 -7.48 -0.78
CA THR A 163 15.34 -6.05 -1.11
C THR A 163 15.64 -5.92 -2.60
N VAL A 164 14.96 -5.02 -3.28
CA VAL A 164 15.10 -4.78 -4.71
C VAL A 164 15.54 -3.35 -4.95
N CYS A 165 16.52 -3.16 -5.83
CA CYS A 165 16.88 -1.86 -6.39
C CYS A 165 17.22 -2.03 -7.87
N TRP A 166 17.07 -0.95 -8.61
CA TRP A 166 17.58 -0.87 -9.97
C TRP A 166 19.10 -0.62 -9.92
N VAL A 167 19.80 -1.22 -10.85
CA VAL A 167 21.24 -1.01 -11.06
C VAL A 167 21.41 -0.45 -12.46
N ASP A 168 22.22 0.61 -12.60
CA ASP A 168 22.56 1.25 -13.89
C ASP A 168 23.44 0.32 -14.77
#